data_2a1a3914c65399a619d978efb6a5663f
#
_entry.id   2a1a3914c65399a619d978efb6a5663f
#
_cell.length_a   1.000
_cell.length_b   1.000
_cell.length_c   1.000
_cell.angle_alpha   90.00
_cell.angle_beta   90.00
_cell.angle_gamma   90.00
#
_symmetry.space_group_name_H-M   'P 1'
#
loop_
_entity.id
_entity.type
_entity.pdbx_description
1 polymer ?
#
loop_
_entity_poly.entity_id
_entity_poly.type
_entity_poly.pdbx_seq_one_letter_code
_entity_poly.pdbx_strand_id
1 'polypeptide(L)'
;MRHSKAPARIFGLFLLFVLLSSSVPASASVGGSISGGVTDPSGAALPNATVTLREVSTGLAVTTRTDAKGHYIVPVLPVGHYELEIEASGFRRYQRKDIALDTNAALTLNAPLEVGSDTQTVTVSDSALHVETVSTQAGEVITGRQMTAVPLNGRSYTDLLALQPGVAPATSISSTTVQDVGATVLSPSGDLNPGTISVNGQREFANFFSVNGSDAEEDVNAGTAIIPNLDSIAEFRIVTSNFDAEYGEFSGGQISVVTKSGANRLHGSAFDFLRNTALDARNYFSPTRGAFRQNQFGGTLGGPIRRDRLFYFADYQGTRQTQGIDTGEISVPSAADRSGDLADLAASLTGAVSGPYLAALLSKKLGRPVTTGEPYAQVFPNAQIPQSAWSTPAQRMIQYIPAPNNASGYATSSFNQTLRDDKTGLRLNAHSRWGQLSAYYFFDDFRLDNPYPVAQSGASVEQQPDADHHRQQLRERSHGNLLRSEQYSLLGPRRQRLQLQHDRGHGIRR
;
A
#
# COMPACT_ATOMS: atom_id res chain seq x y z
N MET A 1 6.83 51.57 14.74
CA MET A 1 6.80 51.05 13.35
C MET A 1 5.67 50.04 13.23
N ARG A 2 4.56 50.42 12.60
CA ARG A 2 3.39 49.54 12.36
C ARG A 2 3.62 48.80 11.05
N HIS A 3 3.98 47.53 11.10
CA HIS A 3 4.04 46.69 9.91
C HIS A 3 2.63 46.39 9.39
N SER A 4 2.34 46.91 8.20
CA SER A 4 1.10 46.68 7.46
C SER A 4 0.97 45.20 7.05
N LYS A 5 -0.04 44.53 7.61
CA LYS A 5 -0.40 43.14 7.27
C LYS A 5 -1.26 43.01 5.99
N ALA A 6 -1.36 44.08 5.20
CA ALA A 6 -2.20 44.14 3.99
C ALA A 6 -1.73 43.25 2.81
N PRO A 7 -0.42 43.13 2.47
CA PRO A 7 -0.01 42.39 1.29
C PRO A 7 -0.23 40.87 1.40
N ALA A 8 -0.12 40.29 2.61
CA ALA A 8 -0.32 38.85 2.80
C ALA A 8 -1.79 38.42 2.61
N ARG A 9 -2.74 39.27 2.97
CA ARG A 9 -4.18 39.01 2.77
C ARG A 9 -4.61 39.13 1.31
N ILE A 10 -4.04 40.07 0.57
CA ILE A 10 -4.28 40.26 -0.85
C ILE A 10 -3.69 39.10 -1.65
N PHE A 11 -2.50 38.63 -1.29
CA PHE A 11 -1.86 37.48 -1.92
C PHE A 11 -2.64 36.18 -1.64
N GLY A 12 -3.14 35.98 -0.41
CA GLY A 12 -4.01 34.84 -0.07
C GLY A 12 -5.34 34.84 -0.83
N LEU A 13 -5.98 36.02 -1.00
CA LEU A 13 -7.19 36.17 -1.79
C LEU A 13 -6.94 35.97 -3.30
N PHE A 14 -5.82 36.44 -3.82
CA PHE A 14 -5.41 36.20 -5.20
C PHE A 14 -5.10 34.72 -5.49
N LEU A 15 -4.40 34.05 -4.57
CA LEU A 15 -4.13 32.62 -4.66
C LEU A 15 -5.44 31.78 -4.60
N LEU A 16 -6.38 32.17 -3.73
CA LEU A 16 -7.69 31.56 -3.63
C LEU A 16 -8.53 31.81 -4.90
N PHE A 17 -8.43 32.99 -5.51
CA PHE A 17 -9.12 33.33 -6.76
C PHE A 17 -8.53 32.56 -7.96
N VAL A 18 -7.22 32.40 -8.04
CA VAL A 18 -6.53 31.59 -9.07
C VAL A 18 -6.88 30.10 -8.92
N LEU A 19 -6.99 29.60 -7.69
CA LEU A 19 -7.45 28.25 -7.38
C LEU A 19 -8.93 28.03 -7.75
N LEU A 20 -9.79 29.05 -7.61
CA LEU A 20 -11.20 28.97 -7.95
C LEU A 20 -11.48 29.19 -9.45
N SER A 21 -10.58 29.83 -10.20
CA SER A 21 -10.76 30.11 -11.64
C SER A 21 -10.25 29.01 -12.58
N SER A 22 -9.54 28.00 -12.06
CA SER A 22 -9.07 26.85 -12.85
C SER A 22 -10.08 25.69 -12.85
N SER A 23 -11.36 25.97 -13.11
CA SER A 23 -12.37 24.92 -13.28
C SER A 23 -12.25 24.24 -14.64
N VAL A 24 -11.27 23.35 -14.78
CA VAL A 24 -11.33 22.29 -15.78
C VAL A 24 -12.19 21.17 -15.16
N PRO A 25 -13.23 20.68 -15.83
CA PRO A 25 -13.96 19.53 -15.34
C PRO A 25 -13.02 18.32 -15.35
N ALA A 26 -12.48 17.98 -14.20
CA ALA A 26 -11.75 16.74 -14.01
C ALA A 26 -12.77 15.65 -13.74
N SER A 27 -12.99 14.80 -14.72
CA SER A 27 -13.79 13.59 -14.59
C SER A 27 -12.90 12.46 -14.07
N ALA A 28 -12.60 12.47 -12.78
CA ALA A 28 -12.11 11.25 -12.11
C ALA A 28 -13.35 10.49 -11.66
N SER A 29 -13.79 9.53 -12.46
CA SER A 29 -14.98 8.74 -12.18
C SER A 29 -14.57 7.41 -11.52
N VAL A 30 -14.81 7.30 -10.22
CA VAL A 30 -14.83 6.03 -9.49
C VAL A 30 -16.28 5.72 -9.15
N GLY A 31 -17.11 5.71 -10.12
CA GLY A 31 -18.51 5.39 -9.96
C GLY A 31 -18.92 4.33 -10.95
N GLY A 32 -20.17 3.98 -10.92
CA GLY A 32 -20.79 3.20 -11.98
C GLY A 32 -21.67 4.08 -12.86
N SER A 33 -22.27 3.46 -13.86
CA SER A 33 -23.28 4.05 -14.74
C SER A 33 -24.56 3.26 -14.68
N ILE A 34 -25.69 3.95 -14.84
CA ILE A 34 -27.00 3.33 -14.99
C ILE A 34 -27.63 3.81 -16.30
N SER A 35 -28.01 2.88 -17.15
CA SER A 35 -28.69 3.14 -18.41
C SER A 35 -29.93 2.25 -18.55
N GLY A 36 -30.77 2.47 -19.55
CA GLY A 36 -31.89 1.58 -19.85
C GLY A 36 -32.87 2.15 -20.86
N GLY A 37 -33.86 1.33 -21.21
CA GLY A 37 -34.96 1.71 -22.07
C GLY A 37 -36.27 1.76 -21.30
N VAL A 38 -37.11 2.75 -21.61
CA VAL A 38 -38.46 2.90 -21.08
C VAL A 38 -39.46 2.63 -22.21
N THR A 39 -40.34 1.66 -22.00
CA THR A 39 -41.35 1.23 -22.99
C THR A 39 -42.75 1.18 -22.41
N ASP A 40 -43.72 1.28 -23.26
CA ASP A 40 -45.10 0.98 -22.92
C ASP A 40 -45.41 -0.56 -22.94
N PRO A 41 -46.63 -1.01 -22.58
CA PRO A 41 -46.95 -2.43 -22.56
C PRO A 41 -46.92 -3.08 -23.94
N SER A 42 -46.97 -2.34 -25.05
CA SER A 42 -46.81 -2.83 -26.41
C SER A 42 -45.39 -2.99 -26.87
N GLY A 43 -44.41 -2.48 -26.04
CA GLY A 43 -42.99 -2.44 -26.37
C GLY A 43 -42.60 -1.17 -27.14
N ALA A 44 -43.50 -0.20 -27.31
CA ALA A 44 -43.17 1.07 -27.96
C ALA A 44 -42.36 1.95 -27.01
N ALA A 45 -41.37 2.67 -27.56
CA ALA A 45 -40.47 3.55 -26.79
C ALA A 45 -41.23 4.75 -26.22
N LEU A 46 -40.95 5.13 -24.98
CA LEU A 46 -41.50 6.30 -24.30
C LEU A 46 -40.48 7.43 -24.23
N PRO A 47 -40.56 8.45 -25.12
CA PRO A 47 -39.70 9.61 -25.06
C PRO A 47 -40.14 10.58 -23.96
N ASN A 48 -39.19 11.43 -23.49
CA ASN A 48 -39.38 12.44 -22.47
C ASN A 48 -39.93 11.96 -21.11
N ALA A 49 -39.87 10.65 -20.82
CA ALA A 49 -40.13 10.14 -19.48
C ALA A 49 -39.09 10.69 -18.50
N THR A 50 -39.52 11.12 -17.33
CA THR A 50 -38.64 11.64 -16.28
C THR A 50 -38.08 10.43 -15.50
N VAL A 51 -36.78 10.30 -15.45
CA VAL A 51 -36.05 9.24 -14.75
C VAL A 51 -35.28 9.85 -13.58
N THR A 52 -35.59 9.46 -12.37
CA THR A 52 -34.93 9.92 -11.14
C THR A 52 -34.25 8.75 -10.45
N LEU A 53 -32.96 8.87 -10.24
CA LEU A 53 -32.15 7.96 -9.43
C LEU A 53 -31.82 8.62 -8.10
N ARG A 54 -32.17 7.96 -7.00
CA ARG A 54 -31.91 8.45 -5.64
C ARG A 54 -30.99 7.50 -4.90
N GLU A 55 -29.86 8.00 -4.43
CA GLU A 55 -28.98 7.26 -3.54
C GLU A 55 -29.58 7.24 -2.13
N VAL A 56 -29.73 6.04 -1.56
CA VAL A 56 -30.54 5.80 -0.35
C VAL A 56 -29.89 6.40 0.91
N SER A 57 -28.58 6.35 1.04
CA SER A 57 -27.87 6.75 2.26
C SER A 57 -27.70 8.27 2.40
N THR A 58 -27.49 8.97 1.29
CA THR A 58 -27.25 10.42 1.26
C THR A 58 -28.48 11.22 0.84
N GLY A 59 -29.47 10.55 0.21
CA GLY A 59 -30.64 11.21 -0.38
C GLY A 59 -30.32 11.96 -1.69
N LEU A 60 -29.11 11.81 -2.24
CA LEU A 60 -28.74 12.42 -3.51
C LEU A 60 -29.66 11.91 -4.63
N ALA A 61 -30.29 12.84 -5.35
CA ALA A 61 -31.14 12.53 -6.48
C ALA A 61 -30.56 13.13 -7.77
N VAL A 62 -30.47 12.31 -8.81
CA VAL A 62 -30.08 12.70 -10.16
C VAL A 62 -31.26 12.45 -11.07
N THR A 63 -31.67 13.46 -11.83
CA THR A 63 -32.82 13.37 -12.76
C THR A 63 -32.36 13.58 -14.19
N THR A 64 -32.79 12.70 -15.07
CA THR A 64 -32.60 12.75 -16.52
C THR A 64 -33.92 12.51 -17.25
N ARG A 65 -33.91 12.59 -18.58
CA ARG A 65 -35.06 12.24 -19.40
C ARG A 65 -34.70 11.25 -20.50
N THR A 66 -35.65 10.43 -20.90
CA THR A 66 -35.50 9.56 -22.03
C THR A 66 -35.42 10.32 -23.35
N ASP A 67 -34.59 9.84 -24.25
CA ASP A 67 -34.43 10.35 -25.61
C ASP A 67 -35.63 9.96 -26.52
N ALA A 68 -35.54 10.30 -27.82
CA ALA A 68 -36.58 9.97 -28.82
C ALA A 68 -36.80 8.45 -29.00
N LYS A 69 -35.84 7.63 -28.59
CA LYS A 69 -35.90 6.16 -28.64
C LYS A 69 -36.25 5.53 -27.30
N GLY A 70 -36.64 6.36 -26.32
CA GLY A 70 -36.95 5.90 -24.97
C GLY A 70 -35.74 5.53 -24.12
N HIS A 71 -34.51 5.79 -24.56
CA HIS A 71 -33.30 5.48 -23.78
C HIS A 71 -32.93 6.58 -22.82
N TYR A 72 -32.39 6.18 -21.66
CA TYR A 72 -31.78 7.08 -20.70
C TYR A 72 -30.40 6.58 -20.28
N ILE A 73 -29.53 7.51 -19.87
CA ILE A 73 -28.23 7.23 -19.31
C ILE A 73 -27.87 8.22 -18.22
N VAL A 74 -27.33 7.72 -17.12
CA VAL A 74 -26.68 8.50 -16.06
C VAL A 74 -25.25 7.96 -15.94
N PRO A 75 -24.26 8.65 -16.50
CA PRO A 75 -22.93 8.08 -16.78
C PRO A 75 -22.03 8.01 -15.55
N VAL A 76 -22.30 8.82 -14.51
CA VAL A 76 -21.43 8.91 -13.33
C VAL A 76 -22.27 8.96 -12.07
N LEU A 77 -22.28 7.88 -11.33
CA LEU A 77 -22.94 7.75 -10.04
C LEU A 77 -21.96 7.19 -9.01
N PRO A 78 -21.93 7.72 -7.78
CA PRO A 78 -21.19 7.11 -6.70
C PRO A 78 -21.58 5.66 -6.45
N VAL A 79 -20.65 4.86 -5.93
CA VAL A 79 -20.94 3.53 -5.41
C VAL A 79 -21.97 3.62 -4.29
N GLY A 80 -22.96 2.74 -4.30
CA GLY A 80 -24.00 2.72 -3.27
C GLY A 80 -25.28 2.02 -3.67
N HIS A 81 -26.32 2.20 -2.86
CA HIS A 81 -27.65 1.64 -3.11
C HIS A 81 -28.60 2.72 -3.64
N TYR A 82 -29.27 2.41 -4.72
CA TYR A 82 -30.13 3.36 -5.44
C TYR A 82 -31.58 2.89 -5.50
N GLU A 83 -32.47 3.86 -5.59
CA GLU A 83 -33.85 3.70 -6.00
C GLU A 83 -34.04 4.42 -7.34
N LEU A 84 -34.63 3.73 -8.30
CA LEU A 84 -35.01 4.26 -9.62
C LEU A 84 -36.50 4.56 -9.62
N GLU A 85 -36.86 5.78 -10.00
CA GLU A 85 -38.22 6.22 -10.19
C GLU A 85 -38.40 6.75 -11.61
N ILE A 86 -39.46 6.31 -12.32
CA ILE A 86 -39.76 6.77 -13.68
C ILE A 86 -41.22 7.22 -13.76
N GLU A 87 -41.38 8.41 -14.30
CA GLU A 87 -42.68 9.03 -14.49
C GLU A 87 -42.90 9.45 -15.95
N ALA A 88 -44.06 9.10 -16.49
CA ALA A 88 -44.50 9.54 -17.80
C ALA A 88 -46.01 9.86 -17.79
N SER A 89 -46.43 10.87 -18.50
CA SER A 89 -47.84 11.28 -18.54
C SER A 89 -48.74 10.18 -19.11
N GLY A 90 -49.77 9.78 -18.37
CA GLY A 90 -50.71 8.72 -18.76
C GLY A 90 -50.26 7.29 -18.33
N PHE A 91 -49.16 7.21 -17.63
CA PHE A 91 -48.62 5.93 -17.13
C PHE A 91 -48.52 5.94 -15.61
N ARG A 92 -48.58 4.76 -15.01
CA ARG A 92 -48.32 4.56 -13.58
C ARG A 92 -46.85 4.83 -13.29
N ARG A 93 -46.57 5.36 -12.10
CA ARG A 93 -45.22 5.57 -11.62
C ARG A 93 -44.51 4.21 -11.46
N TYR A 94 -43.40 4.04 -12.11
CA TYR A 94 -42.54 2.87 -11.95
C TYR A 94 -41.48 3.14 -10.88
N GLN A 95 -41.32 2.23 -9.93
CA GLN A 95 -40.31 2.31 -8.90
C GLN A 95 -39.60 0.97 -8.77
N ARG A 96 -38.25 1.02 -8.82
CA ARG A 96 -37.36 -0.13 -8.55
C ARG A 96 -36.45 0.23 -7.40
N LYS A 97 -36.39 -0.64 -6.38
CA LYS A 97 -35.61 -0.48 -5.17
C LYS A 97 -34.44 -1.47 -5.14
N ASP A 98 -33.55 -1.27 -4.16
CA ASP A 98 -32.43 -2.15 -3.85
C ASP A 98 -31.44 -2.37 -5.02
N ILE A 99 -31.21 -1.32 -5.82
CA ILE A 99 -30.24 -1.32 -6.90
C ILE A 99 -28.87 -1.10 -6.29
N ALA A 100 -28.03 -2.14 -6.21
CA ALA A 100 -26.64 -2.01 -5.83
C ALA A 100 -25.81 -1.57 -7.04
N LEU A 101 -25.07 -0.49 -6.93
CA LEU A 101 -24.16 0.02 -7.94
C LEU A 101 -22.74 -0.09 -7.40
N ASP A 102 -21.97 -1.00 -7.94
CA ASP A 102 -20.58 -1.26 -7.56
C ASP A 102 -19.61 -0.39 -8.38
N THR A 103 -18.36 -0.37 -7.95
CA THR A 103 -17.25 0.34 -8.61
C THR A 103 -17.13 -0.09 -10.07
N ASN A 104 -17.13 0.89 -10.97
CA ASN A 104 -17.00 0.71 -12.42
C ASN A 104 -18.06 -0.23 -13.02
N ALA A 105 -19.21 -0.40 -12.36
CA ALA A 105 -20.32 -1.18 -12.88
C ALA A 105 -21.13 -0.38 -13.92
N ALA A 106 -21.55 -1.06 -14.99
CA ALA A 106 -22.43 -0.50 -16.02
C ALA A 106 -23.77 -1.26 -16.01
N LEU A 107 -24.74 -0.75 -15.28
CA LEU A 107 -26.04 -1.42 -15.12
C LEU A 107 -27.02 -0.99 -16.21
N THR A 108 -27.72 -1.97 -16.79
CA THR A 108 -28.82 -1.70 -17.71
C THR A 108 -30.15 -2.07 -17.04
N LEU A 109 -31.00 -1.06 -16.81
CA LEU A 109 -32.28 -1.18 -16.13
C LEU A 109 -33.42 -0.77 -17.06
N ASN A 110 -34.03 -1.74 -17.72
CA ASN A 110 -35.19 -1.50 -18.58
C ASN A 110 -36.48 -1.43 -17.74
N ALA A 111 -37.38 -0.54 -18.09
CA ALA A 111 -38.62 -0.30 -17.36
C ALA A 111 -39.83 -0.29 -18.30
N PRO A 112 -40.65 -1.35 -18.32
CA PRO A 112 -41.95 -1.31 -18.95
C PRO A 112 -42.95 -0.57 -18.06
N LEU A 113 -43.57 0.51 -18.56
CA LEU A 113 -44.54 1.28 -17.81
C LEU A 113 -45.97 0.80 -18.12
N GLU A 114 -46.81 0.68 -17.10
CA GLU A 114 -48.21 0.37 -17.24
C GLU A 114 -49.06 1.60 -17.43
N VAL A 115 -50.06 1.52 -18.32
CA VAL A 115 -51.04 2.63 -18.53
C VAL A 115 -51.89 2.79 -17.28
N GLY A 116 -52.03 4.03 -16.82
CA GLY A 116 -52.81 4.33 -15.62
C GLY A 116 -52.54 5.71 -15.06
N SER A 117 -53.12 6.01 -13.90
CA SER A 117 -52.90 7.29 -13.22
C SER A 117 -51.49 7.29 -12.60
N ASP A 118 -50.82 8.44 -12.68
CA ASP A 118 -49.51 8.71 -12.05
C ASP A 118 -49.50 8.61 -10.52
N THR A 119 -50.68 8.59 -9.91
CA THR A 119 -50.85 8.39 -8.45
C THR A 119 -50.69 6.92 -8.02
N GLN A 120 -50.68 5.97 -8.96
CA GLN A 120 -50.49 4.54 -8.70
C GLN A 120 -49.04 4.16 -8.97
N THR A 121 -48.41 3.47 -8.00
CA THR A 121 -47.01 3.04 -8.08
C THR A 121 -46.92 1.54 -8.31
N VAL A 122 -46.12 1.13 -9.29
CA VAL A 122 -45.71 -0.27 -9.47
C VAL A 122 -44.30 -0.39 -8.89
N THR A 123 -44.17 -1.15 -7.78
CA THR A 123 -42.87 -1.39 -7.16
C THR A 123 -42.33 -2.73 -7.60
N VAL A 124 -41.16 -2.74 -8.18
CA VAL A 124 -40.38 -3.94 -8.50
C VAL A 124 -39.25 -4.07 -7.48
N SER A 125 -39.26 -5.13 -6.71
CA SER A 125 -38.14 -5.50 -5.85
C SER A 125 -37.44 -6.69 -6.51
N ASP A 126 -36.24 -6.46 -6.94
CA ASP A 126 -35.42 -7.49 -7.56
C ASP A 126 -34.12 -7.64 -6.75
N SER A 127 -34.02 -8.77 -6.05
CA SER A 127 -32.82 -9.18 -5.34
C SER A 127 -31.96 -10.11 -6.22
N ALA A 128 -32.26 -10.17 -7.52
CA ALA A 128 -31.50 -11.01 -8.44
C ALA A 128 -30.05 -10.50 -8.57
N LEU A 129 -29.11 -11.42 -8.60
CA LEU A 129 -27.74 -11.16 -8.97
C LEU A 129 -27.71 -10.33 -10.26
N HIS A 130 -27.20 -9.12 -10.17
CA HIS A 130 -27.03 -8.27 -11.35
C HIS A 130 -25.95 -8.86 -12.23
N VAL A 131 -26.36 -9.41 -13.36
CA VAL A 131 -25.44 -9.81 -14.42
C VAL A 131 -25.11 -8.54 -15.22
N GLU A 132 -23.87 -8.13 -15.23
CA GLU A 132 -23.39 -7.08 -16.13
C GLU A 132 -23.48 -7.58 -17.57
N THR A 133 -24.49 -7.12 -18.31
CA THR A 133 -24.71 -7.57 -19.70
C THR A 133 -24.02 -6.67 -20.74
N VAL A 134 -23.47 -5.57 -20.31
CA VAL A 134 -22.86 -4.53 -21.18
C VAL A 134 -21.33 -4.50 -21.06
N SER A 135 -20.78 -4.98 -19.93
CA SER A 135 -19.34 -5.05 -19.69
C SER A 135 -18.80 -6.44 -20.03
N THR A 136 -17.66 -6.48 -20.71
CA THR A 136 -16.89 -7.71 -20.98
C THR A 136 -15.71 -7.85 -20.03
N GLN A 137 -15.57 -6.96 -19.07
CA GLN A 137 -14.47 -6.96 -18.11
C GLN A 137 -14.52 -8.21 -17.23
N ALA A 138 -13.40 -8.90 -17.12
CA ALA A 138 -13.26 -10.03 -16.22
C ALA A 138 -12.62 -9.60 -14.92
N GLY A 139 -13.37 -9.66 -13.83
CA GLY A 139 -12.91 -9.22 -12.52
C GLY A 139 -13.91 -9.50 -11.43
N GLU A 140 -13.59 -9.10 -10.22
CA GLU A 140 -14.44 -9.32 -9.05
C GLU A 140 -14.51 -8.06 -8.18
N VAL A 141 -15.65 -7.86 -7.53
CA VAL A 141 -15.87 -6.82 -6.53
C VAL A 141 -15.91 -7.46 -5.15
N ILE A 142 -15.09 -6.98 -4.25
CA ILE A 142 -15.05 -7.41 -2.85
C ILE A 142 -15.57 -6.27 -1.98
N THR A 143 -16.69 -6.51 -1.33
CA THR A 143 -17.34 -5.52 -0.46
C THR A 143 -16.67 -5.39 0.89
N GLY A 144 -16.80 -4.24 1.54
CA GLY A 144 -16.26 -4.00 2.88
C GLY A 144 -16.76 -5.02 3.92
N ARG A 145 -17.97 -5.54 3.75
CA ARG A 145 -18.50 -6.61 4.61
C ARG A 145 -17.77 -7.93 4.44
N GLN A 146 -17.49 -8.32 3.20
CA GLN A 146 -16.71 -9.52 2.91
C GLN A 146 -15.29 -9.38 3.45
N MET A 147 -14.65 -8.23 3.23
CA MET A 147 -13.28 -7.97 3.72
C MET A 147 -13.17 -8.07 5.24
N THR A 148 -14.10 -7.49 5.97
CA THR A 148 -14.08 -7.51 7.44
C THR A 148 -14.48 -8.86 8.05
N ALA A 149 -15.13 -9.74 7.28
CA ALA A 149 -15.50 -11.09 7.71
C ALA A 149 -14.33 -12.10 7.60
N VAL A 150 -13.29 -11.79 6.81
CA VAL A 150 -12.11 -12.65 6.65
C VAL A 150 -11.05 -12.29 7.71
N PRO A 151 -10.51 -13.26 8.46
CA PRO A 151 -9.44 -13.01 9.41
C PRO A 151 -8.11 -12.75 8.70
N LEU A 152 -7.80 -11.50 8.40
CA LEU A 152 -6.57 -11.06 7.75
C LEU A 152 -5.48 -10.79 8.78
N ASN A 153 -4.28 -11.31 8.53
CA ASN A 153 -3.10 -11.00 9.32
C ASN A 153 -2.48 -9.68 8.84
N GLY A 154 -2.70 -8.59 9.54
CA GLY A 154 -2.27 -7.25 9.12
C GLY A 154 -3.43 -6.35 8.71
N ARG A 155 -4.62 -6.90 8.44
CA ARG A 155 -5.83 -6.15 8.08
C ARG A 155 -5.65 -5.28 6.84
N SER A 156 -4.93 -5.80 5.85
CA SER A 156 -4.77 -5.14 4.56
C SER A 156 -5.67 -5.77 3.50
N TYR A 157 -6.32 -4.95 2.67
CA TYR A 157 -7.07 -5.46 1.52
C TYR A 157 -6.17 -6.15 0.49
N THR A 158 -4.88 -5.81 0.48
CA THR A 158 -3.89 -6.38 -0.45
C THR A 158 -3.69 -7.88 -0.24
N ASP A 159 -3.94 -8.39 0.98
CA ASP A 159 -3.92 -9.83 1.25
C ASP A 159 -5.02 -10.58 0.48
N LEU A 160 -6.14 -9.91 0.17
CA LEU A 160 -7.26 -10.51 -0.58
C LEU A 160 -7.01 -10.53 -2.09
N LEU A 161 -6.08 -9.72 -2.60
CA LEU A 161 -5.72 -9.73 -4.02
C LEU A 161 -5.16 -11.09 -4.45
N ALA A 162 -4.37 -11.73 -3.59
CA ALA A 162 -3.78 -13.03 -3.85
C ALA A 162 -4.81 -14.19 -3.90
N LEU A 163 -6.04 -13.95 -3.45
CA LEU A 163 -7.14 -14.93 -3.51
C LEU A 163 -7.93 -14.85 -4.82
N GLN A 164 -7.63 -13.87 -5.67
CA GLN A 164 -8.38 -13.66 -6.90
C GLN A 164 -7.88 -14.58 -8.02
N PRO A 165 -8.79 -15.05 -8.89
CA PRO A 165 -8.41 -15.87 -10.04
C PRO A 165 -7.39 -15.16 -10.94
N GLY A 166 -6.32 -15.86 -11.32
CA GLY A 166 -5.25 -15.32 -12.17
C GLY A 166 -4.26 -14.40 -11.45
N VAL A 167 -4.38 -14.22 -10.13
CA VAL A 167 -3.47 -13.42 -9.33
C VAL A 167 -2.53 -14.32 -8.53
N ALA A 168 -1.24 -14.02 -8.59
CA ALA A 168 -0.23 -14.67 -7.77
C ALA A 168 0.57 -13.60 -6.99
N PRO A 169 0.86 -13.84 -5.71
CA PRO A 169 1.82 -13.00 -4.99
C PRO A 169 3.16 -13.02 -5.73
N ALA A 170 3.74 -11.86 -5.95
CA ALA A 170 5.03 -11.75 -6.59
C ALA A 170 6.08 -11.31 -5.58
N THR A 171 7.25 -11.93 -5.64
CA THR A 171 8.38 -11.66 -4.76
C THR A 171 9.65 -11.40 -5.56
N SER A 172 9.50 -10.89 -6.80
CA SER A 172 10.65 -10.67 -7.68
C SER A 172 11.49 -9.49 -7.23
N ILE A 173 10.91 -8.58 -6.47
CA ILE A 173 11.67 -7.54 -5.78
C ILE A 173 12.33 -8.19 -4.57
N SER A 174 13.47 -8.83 -4.83
CA SER A 174 14.34 -9.31 -3.77
C SER A 174 14.81 -8.11 -2.97
N SER A 175 14.73 -8.22 -1.64
CA SER A 175 15.30 -7.26 -0.70
C SER A 175 16.74 -6.86 -1.02
N THR A 176 17.46 -7.69 -1.75
CA THR A 176 18.85 -7.47 -2.15
C THR A 176 18.99 -6.53 -3.35
N THR A 177 18.04 -6.54 -4.29
CA THR A 177 18.10 -5.70 -5.50
C THR A 177 17.68 -4.26 -5.23
N VAL A 178 16.78 -4.05 -4.29
CA VAL A 178 16.29 -2.72 -3.94
C VAL A 178 17.31 -1.96 -3.10
N GLN A 179 18.16 -2.65 -2.35
CA GLN A 179 19.27 -2.03 -1.60
C GLN A 179 20.35 -1.41 -2.48
N ASP A 180 20.64 -2.02 -3.63
CA ASP A 180 21.65 -1.50 -4.56
C ASP A 180 21.26 -0.17 -5.21
N VAL A 181 19.97 0.16 -5.23
CA VAL A 181 19.45 1.45 -5.77
C VAL A 181 19.11 2.45 -4.67
N GLY A 182 19.39 2.16 -3.40
CA GLY A 182 19.10 3.05 -2.27
C GLY A 182 17.63 3.15 -1.91
N ALA A 183 16.78 2.28 -2.45
CA ALA A 183 15.39 2.18 -2.07
C ALA A 183 15.25 1.36 -0.76
N THR A 184 14.28 1.71 0.06
CA THR A 184 13.98 0.97 1.29
C THR A 184 13.30 -0.36 0.95
N VAL A 185 13.67 -1.42 1.66
CA VAL A 185 13.08 -2.77 1.52
C VAL A 185 11.61 -2.79 1.98
N LEU A 186 11.17 -1.74 2.63
CA LEU A 186 9.83 -1.61 3.18
C LEU A 186 8.97 -0.77 2.24
N SER A 187 7.78 -1.28 1.97
CA SER A 187 6.76 -0.49 1.30
C SER A 187 6.53 0.83 2.04
N PRO A 188 6.37 1.96 1.33
CA PRO A 188 6.01 3.23 1.95
C PRO A 188 4.74 3.14 2.79
N SER A 189 3.83 2.22 2.46
CA SER A 189 2.61 1.95 3.24
C SER A 189 2.86 1.18 4.54
N GLY A 190 4.08 0.67 4.77
CA GLY A 190 4.44 -0.04 5.99
C GLY A 190 3.75 -1.38 6.19
N ASP A 191 2.93 -1.81 5.28
CA ASP A 191 2.20 -3.06 5.41
C ASP A 191 3.07 -4.29 5.09
N LEU A 192 2.70 -5.41 5.72
CA LEU A 192 3.35 -6.71 5.49
C LEU A 192 3.19 -7.20 4.04
N ASN A 193 2.14 -6.73 3.36
CA ASN A 193 1.88 -7.00 1.95
C ASN A 193 1.61 -5.68 1.21
N PRO A 194 2.59 -5.16 0.48
CA PRO A 194 2.44 -3.90 -0.27
C PRO A 194 1.55 -4.03 -1.52
N GLY A 195 0.96 -5.19 -1.76
CA GLY A 195 0.15 -5.44 -2.96
C GLY A 195 0.97 -5.82 -4.19
N THR A 196 2.22 -6.19 -4.01
CA THR A 196 3.06 -6.67 -5.11
C THR A 196 2.53 -8.00 -5.63
N ILE A 197 1.93 -7.99 -6.81
CA ILE A 197 1.24 -9.13 -7.42
C ILE A 197 1.59 -9.28 -8.90
N SER A 198 1.48 -10.49 -9.39
CA SER A 198 1.47 -10.82 -10.82
C SER A 198 0.05 -11.19 -11.22
N VAL A 199 -0.51 -10.48 -12.18
CA VAL A 199 -1.84 -10.76 -12.72
C VAL A 199 -1.69 -11.38 -14.10
N ASN A 200 -2.24 -12.59 -14.29
CA ASN A 200 -2.16 -13.38 -15.53
C ASN A 200 -0.73 -13.53 -16.08
N GLY A 201 0.27 -13.64 -15.18
CA GLY A 201 1.67 -13.79 -15.53
C GLY A 201 2.38 -12.49 -15.96
N GLN A 202 1.73 -11.33 -15.85
CA GLN A 202 2.37 -10.04 -16.09
C GLN A 202 3.31 -9.67 -14.94
N ARG A 203 4.24 -8.76 -15.21
CA ARG A 203 5.17 -8.25 -14.19
C ARG A 203 4.43 -7.43 -13.14
N GLU A 204 5.00 -7.29 -11.96
CA GLU A 204 4.44 -6.55 -10.83
C GLU A 204 4.15 -5.08 -11.20
N PHE A 205 5.04 -4.43 -11.93
CA PHE A 205 4.91 -3.05 -12.43
C PHE A 205 3.89 -2.88 -13.57
N ALA A 206 3.23 -3.96 -13.98
CA ALA A 206 2.21 -3.89 -15.02
C ALA A 206 0.80 -3.67 -14.46
N ASN A 207 0.64 -3.61 -13.15
CA ASN A 207 -0.64 -3.41 -12.48
C ASN A 207 -0.86 -1.93 -12.18
N PHE A 208 -2.12 -1.54 -12.08
CA PHE A 208 -2.52 -0.19 -11.70
C PHE A 208 -3.34 -0.21 -10.42
N PHE A 209 -2.97 0.66 -9.49
CA PHE A 209 -3.69 0.85 -8.23
C PHE A 209 -4.31 2.24 -8.18
N SER A 210 -5.58 2.31 -7.82
CA SER A 210 -6.27 3.58 -7.61
C SER A 210 -7.05 3.59 -6.30
N VAL A 211 -7.05 4.74 -5.63
CA VAL A 211 -7.88 4.98 -4.44
C VAL A 211 -8.79 6.18 -4.71
N ASN A 212 -10.10 5.96 -4.64
CA ASN A 212 -11.12 6.96 -4.98
C ASN A 212 -10.90 7.59 -6.37
N GLY A 213 -10.34 6.83 -7.33
CA GLY A 213 -10.07 7.25 -8.71
C GLY A 213 -8.78 8.02 -8.93
N SER A 214 -8.01 8.22 -7.91
CA SER A 214 -6.66 8.76 -8.07
C SER A 214 -5.65 7.63 -8.12
N ASP A 215 -4.63 7.86 -8.89
CA ASP A 215 -3.45 7.03 -8.93
C ASP A 215 -2.85 6.88 -7.53
N ALA A 216 -2.63 5.66 -7.12
CA ALA A 216 -2.07 5.27 -5.84
C ALA A 216 -0.95 4.23 -6.02
N GLU A 217 -0.35 4.17 -7.19
CA GLU A 217 0.76 3.28 -7.48
C GLU A 217 2.05 3.77 -6.81
N GLU A 218 2.88 2.82 -6.41
CA GLU A 218 4.21 3.08 -5.89
C GLU A 218 5.24 2.68 -6.94
N ASP A 219 5.92 3.68 -7.50
CA ASP A 219 6.78 3.54 -8.67
C ASP A 219 8.06 2.71 -8.43
N VAL A 220 8.46 2.51 -7.18
CA VAL A 220 9.73 1.85 -6.84
C VAL A 220 9.54 0.38 -6.52
N ASN A 221 8.48 0.02 -5.80
CA ASN A 221 8.25 -1.33 -5.28
C ASN A 221 7.08 -2.05 -5.95
N ALA A 222 6.47 -1.47 -6.98
CA ALA A 222 5.38 -2.05 -7.76
C ALA A 222 4.17 -2.52 -6.91
N GLY A 223 3.81 -1.74 -5.93
CA GLY A 223 2.65 -1.98 -5.07
C GLY A 223 1.75 -0.76 -5.01
N THR A 224 1.01 -0.63 -3.94
CA THR A 224 0.22 0.56 -3.70
C THR A 224 0.88 1.49 -2.67
N ALA A 225 0.94 2.78 -3.00
CA ALA A 225 1.46 3.80 -2.09
C ALA A 225 0.51 4.13 -0.94
N ILE A 226 -0.78 3.81 -1.09
CA ILE A 226 -1.82 4.09 -0.09
C ILE A 226 -2.60 2.83 0.19
N ILE A 227 -2.56 2.36 1.43
CA ILE A 227 -3.38 1.26 1.92
C ILE A 227 -4.35 1.80 2.98
N PRO A 228 -5.58 2.15 2.59
CA PRO A 228 -6.59 2.63 3.52
C PRO A 228 -6.91 1.59 4.59
N ASN A 229 -7.33 2.04 5.76
CA ASN A 229 -7.78 1.15 6.82
C ASN A 229 -8.91 0.24 6.33
N LEU A 230 -8.84 -1.05 6.62
CA LEU A 230 -9.79 -2.04 6.11
C LEU A 230 -11.25 -1.66 6.38
N ASP A 231 -11.54 -1.13 7.56
CA ASP A 231 -12.88 -0.69 7.94
C ASP A 231 -13.33 0.58 7.22
N SER A 232 -12.41 1.34 6.63
CA SER A 232 -12.73 2.53 5.84
C SER A 232 -13.05 2.22 4.37
N ILE A 233 -12.76 1.01 3.90
CA ILE A 233 -13.01 0.62 2.51
C ILE A 233 -14.48 0.23 2.35
N ALA A 234 -15.17 0.83 1.38
CA ALA A 234 -16.51 0.43 0.98
C ALA A 234 -16.45 -0.86 0.17
N GLU A 235 -15.60 -0.86 -0.84
CA GLU A 235 -15.33 -2.00 -1.71
C GLU A 235 -14.03 -1.79 -2.48
N PHE A 236 -13.47 -2.86 -3.00
CA PHE A 236 -12.48 -2.77 -4.08
C PHE A 236 -12.87 -3.69 -5.24
N ARG A 237 -12.50 -3.29 -6.42
CA ARG A 237 -12.65 -4.09 -7.65
C ARG A 237 -11.27 -4.38 -8.21
N ILE A 238 -11.05 -5.63 -8.59
CA ILE A 238 -9.93 -6.03 -9.43
C ILE A 238 -10.46 -6.48 -10.78
N VAL A 239 -9.94 -5.90 -11.86
CA VAL A 239 -10.18 -6.33 -13.24
C VAL A 239 -8.89 -6.98 -13.72
N THR A 240 -8.95 -8.26 -14.05
CA THR A 240 -7.78 -9.06 -14.42
C THR A 240 -7.58 -9.18 -15.93
N SER A 241 -8.65 -8.95 -16.71
CA SER A 241 -8.57 -8.95 -18.17
C SER A 241 -9.78 -8.26 -18.82
N ASN A 242 -9.67 -7.99 -20.12
CA ASN A 242 -10.73 -7.37 -20.94
C ASN A 242 -11.21 -6.01 -20.40
N PHE A 243 -10.31 -5.26 -19.76
CA PHE A 243 -10.68 -3.93 -19.29
C PHE A 243 -10.90 -2.96 -20.45
N ASP A 244 -11.79 -1.99 -20.24
CA ASP A 244 -12.21 -1.04 -21.25
C ASP A 244 -11.10 -0.05 -21.63
N ALA A 245 -11.25 0.63 -22.75
CA ALA A 245 -10.26 1.60 -23.27
C ALA A 245 -10.02 2.82 -22.38
N GLU A 246 -10.84 3.04 -21.35
CA GLU A 246 -10.60 4.07 -20.33
C GLU A 246 -9.42 3.74 -19.42
N TYR A 247 -9.08 2.45 -19.28
CA TYR A 247 -7.90 1.97 -18.58
C TYR A 247 -6.73 1.92 -19.56
N GLY A 248 -5.81 2.83 -19.43
CA GLY A 248 -4.59 2.89 -20.25
C GLY A 248 -3.35 2.52 -19.44
N GLU A 249 -2.19 2.63 -20.07
CA GLU A 249 -0.87 2.64 -19.44
C GLU A 249 -0.38 1.29 -18.91
N PHE A 250 -1.25 0.50 -18.25
CA PHE A 250 -0.91 -0.76 -17.60
C PHE A 250 -1.52 -1.96 -18.34
N SER A 251 -0.79 -3.08 -18.40
CA SER A 251 -1.21 -4.31 -19.10
C SER A 251 -1.58 -5.46 -18.16
N GLY A 252 -1.40 -5.27 -16.86
CA GLY A 252 -1.75 -6.23 -15.82
C GLY A 252 -3.13 -6.00 -15.23
N GLY A 253 -3.29 -6.19 -13.94
CA GLY A 253 -4.54 -5.94 -13.23
C GLY A 253 -4.84 -4.46 -13.00
N GLN A 254 -6.12 -4.12 -12.99
CA GLN A 254 -6.62 -2.80 -12.61
C GLN A 254 -7.30 -2.92 -11.25
N ILE A 255 -6.72 -2.33 -10.22
CA ILE A 255 -7.20 -2.42 -8.86
C ILE A 255 -7.76 -1.04 -8.43
N SER A 256 -9.05 -0.99 -8.19
CA SER A 256 -9.76 0.23 -7.80
C SER A 256 -10.34 0.09 -6.41
N VAL A 257 -9.89 0.90 -5.47
CA VAL A 257 -10.36 0.93 -4.08
C VAL A 257 -11.23 2.16 -3.86
N VAL A 258 -12.41 1.96 -3.30
CA VAL A 258 -13.33 3.03 -2.93
C VAL A 258 -13.50 3.06 -1.42
N THR A 259 -13.19 4.20 -0.80
CA THR A 259 -13.40 4.37 0.63
C THR A 259 -14.86 4.73 0.93
N LYS A 260 -15.32 4.40 2.14
CA LYS A 260 -16.65 4.77 2.63
C LYS A 260 -16.83 6.30 2.65
N SER A 261 -18.05 6.73 2.48
CA SER A 261 -18.44 8.13 2.63
C SER A 261 -19.38 8.30 3.82
N GLY A 262 -19.54 9.53 4.28
CA GLY A 262 -20.60 9.87 5.24
C GLY A 262 -21.98 9.73 4.61
N ALA A 263 -22.99 9.60 5.45
CA ALA A 263 -24.40 9.44 5.10
C ALA A 263 -25.28 10.36 5.95
N ASN A 264 -26.59 10.39 5.68
CA ASN A 264 -27.55 11.18 6.48
C ASN A 264 -27.73 10.68 7.92
N ARG A 265 -27.27 9.46 8.20
CA ARG A 265 -27.28 8.86 9.53
C ARG A 265 -25.85 8.71 10.03
N LEU A 266 -25.64 9.02 11.31
CA LEU A 266 -24.36 8.74 11.98
C LEU A 266 -24.12 7.24 12.00
N HIS A 267 -22.93 6.81 11.60
CA HIS A 267 -22.51 5.41 11.59
C HIS A 267 -21.01 5.32 11.87
N GLY A 268 -20.57 4.17 12.35
CA GLY A 268 -19.16 3.95 12.63
C GLY A 268 -18.93 2.56 13.19
N SER A 269 -17.66 2.25 13.39
CA SER A 269 -17.19 1.00 13.99
C SER A 269 -16.04 1.29 14.95
N ALA A 270 -15.81 0.40 15.88
CA ALA A 270 -14.61 0.36 16.70
C ALA A 270 -14.13 -1.09 16.77
N PHE A 271 -12.81 -1.29 16.75
CA PHE A 271 -12.22 -2.62 16.76
C PHE A 271 -10.92 -2.65 17.57
N ASP A 272 -10.60 -3.83 18.07
CA ASP A 272 -9.31 -4.16 18.68
C ASP A 272 -8.99 -5.63 18.37
N PHE A 273 -7.82 -5.87 17.78
CA PHE A 273 -7.32 -7.20 17.42
C PHE A 273 -6.00 -7.45 18.12
N LEU A 274 -6.00 -8.44 18.98
CA LEU A 274 -4.83 -8.86 19.73
C LEU A 274 -4.28 -10.17 19.19
N ARG A 275 -2.98 -10.20 18.94
CA ARG A 275 -2.21 -11.42 18.67
C ARG A 275 -1.05 -11.52 19.65
N ASN A 276 -0.83 -12.70 20.22
CA ASN A 276 0.20 -12.91 21.22
C ASN A 276 0.81 -14.30 21.05
N THR A 277 2.12 -14.42 21.22
CA THR A 277 2.88 -15.68 21.23
C THR A 277 2.27 -16.77 22.12
N ALA A 278 1.62 -16.38 23.21
CA ALA A 278 0.97 -17.35 24.11
C ALA A 278 -0.14 -18.15 23.41
N LEU A 279 -0.76 -17.58 22.37
CA LEU A 279 -1.84 -18.17 21.58
C LEU A 279 -1.34 -18.78 20.26
N ASP A 280 -0.08 -18.54 19.88
CA ASP A 280 0.51 -18.97 18.60
C ASP A 280 1.29 -20.28 18.78
N ALA A 281 1.30 -21.10 17.73
CA ALA A 281 2.21 -22.22 17.62
C ALA A 281 3.64 -21.76 17.26
N ARG A 282 4.62 -22.62 17.53
CA ARG A 282 5.99 -22.42 17.05
C ARG A 282 6.04 -22.65 15.54
N ASN A 283 6.82 -21.84 14.84
CA ASN A 283 7.16 -22.13 13.44
C ASN A 283 7.89 -23.49 13.36
N TYR A 284 7.47 -24.34 12.43
CA TYR A 284 8.03 -25.68 12.26
C TYR A 284 9.55 -25.67 12.07
N PHE A 285 10.07 -24.71 11.31
CA PHE A 285 11.50 -24.58 10.99
C PHE A 285 12.31 -23.82 12.05
N SER A 286 11.67 -23.23 13.06
CA SER A 286 12.37 -22.49 14.10
C SER A 286 12.62 -23.40 15.33
N PRO A 287 13.81 -23.39 15.92
CA PRO A 287 14.12 -24.19 17.12
C PRO A 287 13.35 -23.70 18.34
N THR A 288 13.02 -22.42 18.38
CA THR A 288 12.31 -21.78 19.50
C THR A 288 11.07 -21.03 19.00
N ARG A 289 10.17 -20.70 19.93
CA ARG A 289 9.03 -19.85 19.65
C ARG A 289 9.44 -18.40 19.89
N GLY A 290 9.61 -17.65 18.80
CA GLY A 290 9.93 -16.22 18.86
C GLY A 290 8.84 -15.40 19.58
N ALA A 291 9.21 -14.31 20.19
CA ALA A 291 8.25 -13.37 20.77
C ALA A 291 7.41 -12.73 19.66
N PHE A 292 6.09 -12.72 19.81
CA PHE A 292 5.18 -11.99 18.94
C PHE A 292 4.06 -11.39 19.76
N ARG A 293 3.91 -10.08 19.67
CA ARG A 293 2.80 -9.34 20.28
C ARG A 293 2.36 -8.29 19.27
N GLN A 294 1.08 -8.30 18.94
CA GLN A 294 0.50 -7.34 18.01
C GLN A 294 -0.84 -6.87 18.56
N ASN A 295 -1.04 -5.57 18.55
CA ASN A 295 -2.32 -4.92 18.79
C ASN A 295 -2.64 -4.05 17.59
N GLN A 296 -3.82 -4.25 17.01
CA GLN A 296 -4.37 -3.39 15.96
C GLN A 296 -5.72 -2.88 16.44
N PHE A 297 -5.81 -1.59 16.69
CA PHE A 297 -6.98 -0.94 17.25
C PHE A 297 -7.35 0.29 16.45
N GLY A 298 -8.63 0.62 16.47
CA GLY A 298 -9.09 1.77 15.72
C GLY A 298 -10.58 1.89 15.65
N GLY A 299 -11.03 2.73 14.73
CA GLY A 299 -12.44 2.93 14.48
C GLY A 299 -12.72 3.85 13.32
N THR A 300 -13.97 3.91 12.95
CA THR A 300 -14.49 4.76 11.88
C THR A 300 -15.68 5.57 12.38
N LEU A 301 -15.88 6.74 11.80
CA LEU A 301 -17.03 7.60 12.10
C LEU A 301 -17.44 8.38 10.85
N GLY A 302 -18.68 8.19 10.42
CA GLY A 302 -19.25 8.91 9.28
C GLY A 302 -20.61 9.49 9.58
N GLY A 303 -20.94 10.62 8.94
CA GLY A 303 -22.22 11.25 9.11
C GLY A 303 -22.39 12.56 8.34
N PRO A 304 -23.52 13.26 8.53
CA PRO A 304 -23.76 14.51 7.86
C PRO A 304 -23.18 15.69 8.67
N ILE A 305 -22.44 16.57 8.03
CA ILE A 305 -22.22 17.94 8.51
C ILE A 305 -23.50 18.77 8.20
N ARG A 306 -24.04 18.56 7.00
CA ARG A 306 -25.33 19.10 6.59
C ARG A 306 -26.08 18.02 5.80
N ARG A 307 -27.24 17.61 6.29
CA ARG A 307 -28.08 16.58 5.64
C ARG A 307 -28.28 16.87 4.16
N ASP A 308 -28.26 15.82 3.35
CA ASP A 308 -28.44 15.81 1.89
C ASP A 308 -27.40 16.62 1.09
N ARG A 309 -26.37 17.21 1.76
CA ARG A 309 -25.45 18.13 1.08
C ARG A 309 -23.97 17.94 1.42
N LEU A 310 -23.64 17.81 2.70
CA LEU A 310 -22.24 17.78 3.14
C LEU A 310 -22.05 16.69 4.17
N PHE A 311 -21.15 15.78 3.86
CA PHE A 311 -20.88 14.59 4.63
C PHE A 311 -19.42 14.48 4.95
N TYR A 312 -19.09 13.80 6.05
CA TYR A 312 -17.75 13.43 6.43
C TYR A 312 -17.67 11.94 6.75
N PHE A 313 -16.49 11.37 6.52
CA PHE A 313 -16.12 10.05 7.00
C PHE A 313 -14.66 10.13 7.46
N ALA A 314 -14.41 9.73 8.69
CA ALA A 314 -13.09 9.71 9.30
C ALA A 314 -12.79 8.31 9.82
N ASP A 315 -11.52 7.92 9.74
CA ASP A 315 -11.03 6.65 10.25
C ASP A 315 -9.66 6.80 10.90
N TYR A 316 -9.36 5.90 11.80
CA TYR A 316 -8.06 5.75 12.44
C TYR A 316 -7.77 4.29 12.72
N GLN A 317 -6.52 3.87 12.48
CA GLN A 317 -5.99 2.58 12.88
C GLN A 317 -4.60 2.76 13.46
N GLY A 318 -4.38 2.23 14.66
CA GLY A 318 -3.05 2.11 15.27
C GLY A 318 -2.60 0.66 15.27
N THR A 319 -1.39 0.38 14.80
CA THR A 319 -0.75 -0.94 14.89
C THR A 319 0.48 -0.84 15.79
N ARG A 320 0.58 -1.75 16.72
CA ARG A 320 1.72 -1.89 17.63
C ARG A 320 2.16 -3.35 17.60
N GLN A 321 3.36 -3.60 17.08
CA GLN A 321 3.89 -4.96 16.97
C GLN A 321 5.27 -5.04 17.61
N THR A 322 5.51 -6.13 18.31
CA THR A 322 6.83 -6.57 18.75
C THR A 322 7.03 -7.99 18.29
N GLN A 323 8.07 -8.20 17.49
CA GLN A 323 8.38 -9.50 16.91
C GLN A 323 9.85 -9.85 17.17
N GLY A 324 10.12 -11.04 17.71
CA GLY A 324 11.46 -11.59 17.78
C GLY A 324 11.94 -11.99 16.38
N ILE A 325 13.03 -11.40 15.93
CA ILE A 325 13.65 -11.72 14.64
C ILE A 325 14.83 -12.64 14.91
N ASP A 326 14.72 -13.88 14.43
CA ASP A 326 15.79 -14.85 14.56
C ASP A 326 16.92 -14.55 13.57
N THR A 327 18.16 -14.53 14.05
CA THR A 327 19.34 -14.36 13.18
C THR A 327 19.65 -15.61 12.35
N GLY A 328 19.00 -16.73 12.66
CA GLY A 328 19.46 -18.04 12.21
C GLY A 328 20.75 -18.45 12.90
N GLU A 329 21.43 -19.42 12.33
CA GLU A 329 22.76 -19.88 12.81
C GLU A 329 23.86 -19.03 12.17
N ILE A 330 24.55 -18.25 12.99
CA ILE A 330 25.66 -17.40 12.57
C ILE A 330 26.96 -18.11 12.94
N SER A 331 27.82 -18.32 11.94
CA SER A 331 29.18 -18.83 12.18
C SER A 331 29.97 -17.77 12.95
N VAL A 332 30.47 -18.15 14.09
CA VAL A 332 31.26 -17.29 14.98
C VAL A 332 32.51 -18.01 15.44
N PRO A 333 33.59 -17.27 15.80
CA PRO A 333 34.80 -17.87 16.33
C PRO A 333 34.54 -18.73 17.58
N SER A 334 35.05 -19.95 17.58
CA SER A 334 34.98 -20.85 18.71
C SER A 334 35.76 -20.30 19.94
N ALA A 335 35.62 -20.92 21.07
CA ALA A 335 36.42 -20.55 22.24
C ALA A 335 37.94 -20.74 21.98
N ALA A 336 38.32 -21.73 21.16
CA ALA A 336 39.70 -21.94 20.74
C ALA A 336 40.19 -20.78 19.85
N ASP A 337 39.42 -20.40 18.82
CA ASP A 337 39.76 -19.29 17.93
C ASP A 337 39.93 -17.98 18.70
N ARG A 338 39.07 -17.73 19.68
CA ARG A 338 39.12 -16.57 20.55
C ARG A 338 40.35 -16.52 21.44
N SER A 339 40.98 -17.65 21.69
CA SER A 339 42.27 -17.75 22.40
C SER A 339 43.46 -17.65 21.46
N GLY A 340 43.22 -17.74 20.14
CA GLY A 340 44.24 -17.74 19.10
C GLY A 340 44.62 -19.10 18.59
N ASP A 341 43.91 -20.15 19.01
CA ASP A 341 44.04 -21.48 18.47
C ASP A 341 43.14 -21.66 17.25
N LEU A 342 43.75 -21.56 16.07
CA LEU A 342 43.08 -21.70 14.77
C LEU A 342 43.43 -23.04 14.10
N ALA A 343 43.69 -24.09 14.87
CA ALA A 343 44.12 -25.38 14.35
C ALA A 343 43.11 -25.99 13.35
N ASP A 344 41.82 -25.79 13.56
CA ASP A 344 40.74 -26.16 12.64
C ASP A 344 40.71 -25.37 11.33
N LEU A 345 41.29 -24.17 11.33
CA LEU A 345 41.43 -23.30 10.17
C LEU A 345 42.84 -23.29 9.57
N ALA A 346 43.71 -24.22 10.02
CA ALA A 346 45.12 -24.27 9.59
C ALA A 346 45.31 -24.35 8.07
N ALA A 347 44.41 -25.03 7.36
CA ALA A 347 44.39 -25.08 5.89
C ALA A 347 44.14 -23.72 5.23
N SER A 348 43.51 -22.79 5.92
CA SER A 348 43.24 -21.44 5.45
C SER A 348 44.37 -20.46 5.77
N LEU A 349 45.33 -20.84 6.58
CA LEU A 349 46.50 -20.04 6.93
C LEU A 349 47.54 -20.06 5.78
N THR A 350 47.17 -19.44 4.66
CA THR A 350 47.98 -19.40 3.44
C THR A 350 48.68 -18.04 3.30
N GLY A 351 49.69 -17.97 2.43
CA GLY A 351 50.43 -16.75 2.18
C GLY A 351 51.68 -16.60 3.06
N ALA A 352 52.30 -15.45 2.95
CA ALA A 352 53.57 -15.13 3.59
C ALA A 352 53.61 -13.68 4.07
N VAL A 353 54.54 -13.35 4.95
CA VAL A 353 54.74 -12.02 5.51
C VAL A 353 55.06 -11.02 4.39
N SER A 354 54.20 -10.08 4.16
CA SER A 354 54.31 -9.06 3.10
C SER A 354 55.09 -7.83 3.59
N GLY A 355 56.33 -7.69 3.14
CA GLY A 355 57.14 -6.49 3.32
C GLY A 355 57.82 -6.34 4.70
N PRO A 356 58.82 -5.44 4.77
CA PRO A 356 59.69 -5.31 5.95
C PRO A 356 58.96 -4.75 7.18
N TYR A 357 57.95 -3.89 6.98
CA TYR A 357 57.16 -3.32 8.07
C TYR A 357 56.43 -4.41 8.89
N LEU A 358 55.73 -5.32 8.20
CA LEU A 358 54.99 -6.39 8.88
C LEU A 358 55.93 -7.39 9.50
N ALA A 359 57.08 -7.70 8.85
CA ALA A 359 58.12 -8.54 9.43
C ALA A 359 58.69 -7.96 10.73
N ALA A 360 59.01 -6.67 10.76
CA ALA A 360 59.49 -6.00 11.95
C ALA A 360 58.44 -5.95 13.07
N LEU A 361 57.15 -5.70 12.69
CA LEU A 361 56.06 -5.70 13.67
C LEU A 361 55.84 -7.05 14.31
N LEU A 362 55.81 -8.11 13.51
CA LEU A 362 55.65 -9.51 14.01
C LEU A 362 56.86 -9.93 14.82
N SER A 363 58.08 -9.59 14.41
CA SER A 363 59.29 -9.86 15.18
C SER A 363 59.21 -9.22 16.58
N LYS A 364 58.78 -7.99 16.69
CA LYS A 364 58.59 -7.30 17.96
C LYS A 364 57.48 -7.97 18.81
N LYS A 365 56.38 -8.36 18.21
CA LYS A 365 55.22 -8.93 18.91
C LYS A 365 55.46 -10.35 19.36
N LEU A 366 56.23 -11.14 18.60
CA LEU A 366 56.52 -12.55 18.88
C LEU A 366 57.83 -12.73 19.67
N GLY A 367 58.65 -11.70 19.82
CA GLY A 367 59.92 -11.78 20.51
C GLY A 367 60.97 -12.63 19.78
N ARG A 368 60.79 -12.91 18.46
CA ARG A 368 61.71 -13.67 17.61
C ARG A 368 61.84 -13.02 16.23
N PRO A 369 62.95 -13.20 15.53
CA PRO A 369 63.07 -12.74 14.15
C PRO A 369 61.99 -13.33 13.23
N VAL A 370 61.35 -12.49 12.43
CA VAL A 370 60.43 -12.84 11.34
C VAL A 370 60.91 -12.10 10.10
N THR A 371 60.99 -12.78 8.97
CA THR A 371 61.51 -12.22 7.73
C THR A 371 60.43 -12.00 6.69
N THR A 372 60.68 -11.05 5.78
CA THR A 372 59.77 -10.84 4.64
C THR A 372 59.77 -12.10 3.75
N GLY A 373 58.60 -12.58 3.37
CA GLY A 373 58.45 -13.82 2.60
C GLY A 373 58.34 -15.08 3.44
N GLU A 374 58.49 -15.02 4.78
CA GLU A 374 58.31 -16.19 5.66
C GLU A 374 56.82 -16.61 5.62
N PRO A 375 56.53 -17.91 5.32
CA PRO A 375 55.15 -18.41 5.30
C PRO A 375 54.44 -18.26 6.65
N TYR A 376 53.18 -17.83 6.64
CA TYR A 376 52.44 -17.69 7.92
C TYR A 376 52.35 -19.00 8.71
N ALA A 377 52.32 -20.14 8.04
CA ALA A 377 52.34 -21.44 8.72
C ALA A 377 53.65 -21.71 9.50
N GLN A 378 54.76 -21.05 9.10
CA GLN A 378 56.03 -21.10 9.85
C GLN A 378 56.07 -20.03 10.95
N VAL A 379 55.49 -18.86 10.68
CA VAL A 379 55.37 -17.79 11.68
C VAL A 379 54.51 -18.24 12.86
N PHE A 380 53.44 -18.98 12.58
CA PHE A 380 52.45 -19.46 13.53
C PHE A 380 52.31 -21.02 13.43
N PRO A 381 53.24 -21.76 13.98
CA PRO A 381 53.20 -23.25 13.95
C PRO A 381 51.87 -23.73 14.53
N ASN A 382 51.31 -24.79 13.91
CA ASN A 382 50.02 -25.36 14.27
C ASN A 382 48.84 -24.34 14.26
N ALA A 383 49.00 -23.29 13.49
CA ALA A 383 48.01 -22.17 13.41
C ALA A 383 47.72 -21.53 14.78
N GLN A 384 48.68 -21.56 15.71
CA GLN A 384 48.58 -20.90 17.01
C GLN A 384 49.03 -19.44 16.90
N ILE A 385 48.08 -18.50 16.94
CA ILE A 385 48.32 -17.05 16.87
C ILE A 385 48.18 -16.45 18.25
N PRO A 386 49.28 -16.22 19.00
CA PRO A 386 49.18 -15.72 20.36
C PRO A 386 48.53 -14.31 20.37
N GLN A 387 47.72 -14.03 21.36
CA GLN A 387 47.00 -12.73 21.46
C GLN A 387 47.95 -11.53 21.43
N SER A 388 49.19 -11.67 21.85
CA SER A 388 50.23 -10.66 21.73
C SER A 388 50.51 -10.27 20.26
N ALA A 389 50.34 -11.20 19.34
CA ALA A 389 50.50 -10.95 17.90
C ALA A 389 49.31 -10.27 17.25
N TRP A 390 48.16 -10.23 17.90
CA TRP A 390 46.96 -9.65 17.33
C TRP A 390 47.09 -8.14 17.15
N SER A 391 46.48 -7.65 16.10
CA SER A 391 46.34 -6.19 15.91
C SER A 391 45.40 -5.59 16.96
N THR A 392 45.64 -4.35 17.36
CA THR A 392 44.75 -3.63 18.29
C THR A 392 43.29 -3.61 17.83
N PRO A 393 42.97 -3.37 16.52
CA PRO A 393 41.62 -3.53 16.02
C PRO A 393 41.02 -4.90 16.24
N ALA A 394 41.77 -6.00 15.94
CA ALA A 394 41.27 -7.36 16.11
C ALA A 394 40.96 -7.67 17.60
N GLN A 395 41.83 -7.25 18.52
CA GLN A 395 41.60 -7.39 19.97
C GLN A 395 40.34 -6.67 20.44
N ARG A 396 40.02 -5.51 19.84
CA ARG A 396 38.81 -4.76 20.16
C ARG A 396 37.57 -5.33 19.50
N MET A 397 37.69 -5.81 18.27
CA MET A 397 36.54 -6.34 17.53
C MET A 397 36.03 -7.67 18.07
N ILE A 398 36.93 -8.57 18.54
CA ILE A 398 36.54 -9.91 19.01
C ILE A 398 35.53 -9.85 20.16
N GLN A 399 35.55 -8.82 20.97
CA GLN A 399 34.60 -8.65 22.08
C GLN A 399 33.18 -8.33 21.62
N TYR A 400 33.01 -7.80 20.38
CA TYR A 400 31.72 -7.51 19.80
C TYR A 400 31.12 -8.67 19.01
N ILE A 401 31.90 -9.73 18.74
CA ILE A 401 31.44 -10.92 18.08
C ILE A 401 30.87 -11.87 19.15
N PRO A 402 29.61 -12.31 19.04
CA PRO A 402 28.99 -13.19 20.03
C PRO A 402 29.77 -14.51 20.15
N ALA A 403 29.78 -15.11 21.33
CA ALA A 403 30.29 -16.47 21.52
C ALA A 403 29.27 -17.48 20.99
N PRO A 404 29.73 -18.70 20.58
CA PRO A 404 28.81 -19.77 20.26
C PRO A 404 27.88 -20.05 21.45
N ASN A 405 26.59 -20.20 21.17
CA ASN A 405 25.57 -20.46 22.18
C ASN A 405 24.70 -21.68 21.90
N ASN A 406 25.01 -22.43 20.85
CA ASN A 406 24.38 -23.71 20.56
C ASN A 406 25.41 -24.84 20.50
N ALA A 407 24.92 -26.10 20.50
CA ALA A 407 25.79 -27.30 20.49
C ALA A 407 26.57 -27.46 19.17
N SER A 408 26.16 -26.85 18.11
CA SER A 408 26.81 -26.90 16.79
C SER A 408 27.89 -25.84 16.60
N GLY A 409 28.18 -25.02 17.61
CA GLY A 409 29.24 -24.00 17.56
C GLY A 409 28.82 -22.69 16.88
N TYR A 410 27.54 -22.47 16.65
CA TYR A 410 26.99 -21.22 16.09
C TYR A 410 26.43 -20.30 17.18
N ALA A 411 26.36 -19.04 16.88
CA ALA A 411 25.58 -18.07 17.66
C ALA A 411 24.21 -17.92 17.05
N THR A 412 23.18 -17.86 17.90
CA THR A 412 21.81 -17.52 17.54
C THR A 412 21.29 -16.48 18.51
N SER A 413 20.52 -15.53 18.01
CA SER A 413 19.83 -14.55 18.84
C SER A 413 18.47 -14.22 18.25
N SER A 414 17.59 -13.69 19.08
CA SER A 414 16.25 -13.28 18.67
C SER A 414 15.92 -11.98 19.41
N PHE A 415 16.37 -10.85 18.83
CA PHE A 415 16.04 -9.53 19.37
C PHE A 415 14.69 -9.05 18.84
N ASN A 416 14.07 -8.20 19.61
CA ASN A 416 12.76 -7.67 19.26
C ASN A 416 12.87 -6.55 18.23
N GLN A 417 12.23 -6.77 17.08
CA GLN A 417 11.84 -5.73 16.15
C GLN A 417 10.55 -5.10 16.67
N THR A 418 10.48 -3.78 16.65
CA THR A 418 9.25 -3.07 17.03
C THR A 418 8.70 -2.28 15.87
N LEU A 419 7.40 -2.41 15.64
CA LEU A 419 6.65 -1.69 14.62
C LEU A 419 5.57 -0.85 15.29
N ARG A 420 5.53 0.40 14.88
CA ARG A 420 4.45 1.33 15.15
C ARG A 420 3.95 1.90 13.83
N ASP A 421 2.64 1.82 13.64
CA ASP A 421 1.98 2.35 12.47
C ASP A 421 0.69 3.05 12.92
N ASP A 422 0.50 4.31 12.52
CA ASP A 422 -0.67 5.13 12.83
C ASP A 422 -1.23 5.68 11.52
N LYS A 423 -2.34 5.11 11.05
CA LYS A 423 -3.04 5.49 9.82
C LYS A 423 -4.32 6.25 10.12
N THR A 424 -4.58 7.32 9.39
CA THR A 424 -5.84 8.05 9.48
C THR A 424 -6.29 8.52 8.11
N GLY A 425 -7.58 8.40 7.86
CA GLY A 425 -8.25 8.88 6.66
C GLY A 425 -9.35 9.89 6.99
N LEU A 426 -9.52 10.88 6.15
CA LEU A 426 -10.63 11.82 6.20
C LEU A 426 -11.19 12.04 4.81
N ARG A 427 -12.45 11.72 4.62
CA ARG A 427 -13.19 11.97 3.39
C ARG A 427 -14.30 12.97 3.60
N LEU A 428 -14.39 13.95 2.73
CA LEU A 428 -15.47 14.93 2.69
C LEU A 428 -16.18 14.85 1.34
N ASN A 429 -17.51 14.80 1.36
CA ASN A 429 -18.33 14.76 0.16
C ASN A 429 -19.34 15.91 0.21
N ALA A 430 -19.35 16.75 -0.80
CA ALA A 430 -20.29 17.85 -0.95
C ALA A 430 -21.14 17.68 -2.20
N HIS A 431 -22.45 17.82 -2.04
CA HIS A 431 -23.41 17.79 -3.13
C HIS A 431 -23.99 19.18 -3.33
N SER A 432 -23.89 19.70 -4.54
CA SER A 432 -24.38 21.02 -4.89
C SER A 432 -25.09 20.99 -6.24
N ARG A 433 -25.75 22.09 -6.58
CA ARG A 433 -26.35 22.26 -7.92
C ARG A 433 -25.31 22.26 -9.06
N TRP A 434 -24.05 22.44 -8.76
CA TRP A 434 -22.94 22.46 -9.71
C TRP A 434 -22.32 21.10 -9.94
N GLY A 435 -22.70 20.10 -9.13
CA GLY A 435 -22.15 18.77 -9.15
C GLY A 435 -21.74 18.26 -7.77
N GLN A 436 -20.98 17.21 -7.78
CA GLN A 436 -20.43 16.55 -6.60
C GLN A 436 -18.95 16.88 -6.46
N LEU A 437 -18.54 17.19 -5.24
CA LEU A 437 -17.14 17.36 -4.87
C LEU A 437 -16.80 16.34 -3.81
N SER A 438 -15.70 15.61 -4.02
CA SER A 438 -15.12 14.68 -3.04
C SER A 438 -13.69 15.09 -2.76
N ALA A 439 -13.32 15.13 -1.48
CA ALA A 439 -11.95 15.33 -1.04
C ALA A 439 -11.58 14.18 -0.10
N TYR A 440 -10.40 13.61 -0.29
CA TYR A 440 -9.85 12.56 0.55
C TYR A 440 -8.45 12.92 0.99
N TYR A 441 -8.19 12.82 2.28
CA TYR A 441 -6.87 12.99 2.88
C TYR A 441 -6.50 11.72 3.63
N PHE A 442 -5.30 11.24 3.40
CA PHE A 442 -4.75 10.07 4.07
C PHE A 442 -3.40 10.41 4.68
N PHE A 443 -3.16 9.95 5.89
CA PHE A 443 -1.92 10.11 6.61
C PHE A 443 -1.50 8.77 7.20
N ASP A 444 -0.22 8.46 7.08
CA ASP A 444 0.42 7.25 7.58
C ASP A 444 1.74 7.63 8.27
N ASP A 445 1.89 7.30 9.56
CA ASP A 445 3.14 7.44 10.33
C ASP A 445 3.65 6.05 10.73
N PHE A 446 4.42 5.48 9.81
CA PHE A 446 5.02 4.17 9.97
C PHE A 446 6.43 4.28 10.55
N ARG A 447 6.73 3.45 11.55
CA ARG A 447 8.06 3.31 12.14
C ARG A 447 8.36 1.85 12.43
N LEU A 448 9.49 1.37 11.89
CA LEU A 448 10.03 0.08 12.17
C LEU A 448 11.43 0.23 12.78
N ASP A 449 11.60 -0.23 14.01
CA ASP A 449 12.91 -0.31 14.66
C ASP A 449 13.43 -1.75 14.49
N ASN A 450 14.39 -1.91 13.58
CA ASN A 450 14.98 -3.22 13.30
C ASN A 450 16.21 -3.42 14.20
N PRO A 451 16.31 -4.52 14.96
CA PRO A 451 17.45 -4.79 15.86
C PRO A 451 18.73 -5.10 15.10
N TYR A 452 18.64 -5.52 13.85
CA TYR A 452 19.78 -5.86 13.03
C TYR A 452 19.94 -4.89 11.86
N PRO A 453 21.19 -4.59 11.41
CA PRO A 453 21.38 -3.83 10.18
C PRO A 453 20.71 -4.57 9.01
N VAL A 454 20.02 -3.82 8.18
CA VAL A 454 19.32 -4.36 7.01
C VAL A 454 20.33 -5.04 6.10
N ALA A 455 20.07 -6.32 5.82
CA ALA A 455 20.70 -7.14 4.80
C ALA A 455 22.16 -6.81 4.47
N GLN A 456 23.03 -7.18 5.35
CA GLN A 456 24.41 -7.36 4.94
C GLN A 456 24.65 -8.86 4.81
N SER A 457 25.05 -9.27 3.64
CA SER A 457 25.43 -10.62 3.31
C SER A 457 26.34 -11.19 4.41
N GLY A 458 25.79 -12.03 5.26
CA GLY A 458 26.51 -13.05 5.99
C GLY A 458 27.09 -12.72 7.35
N ALA A 459 26.86 -11.56 7.98
CA ALA A 459 27.25 -11.37 9.38
C ALA A 459 26.43 -10.27 10.07
N SER A 460 25.37 -10.65 10.73
CA SER A 460 24.74 -9.77 11.73
C SER A 460 25.64 -9.79 12.97
N VAL A 461 26.34 -8.70 13.20
CA VAL A 461 27.04 -8.48 14.47
C VAL A 461 26.00 -8.01 15.47
N GLU A 462 25.86 -8.74 16.59
CA GLU A 462 25.02 -8.36 17.70
C GLU A 462 25.44 -6.99 18.23
N GLN A 463 24.57 -6.00 18.12
CA GLN A 463 24.72 -4.79 18.91
C GLN A 463 24.26 -5.12 20.33
N GLN A 464 25.21 -5.40 21.22
CA GLN A 464 24.90 -5.40 22.65
C GLN A 464 24.31 -4.03 23.02
N PRO A 465 23.19 -3.98 23.75
CA PRO A 465 22.67 -2.74 24.28
C PRO A 465 23.54 -2.32 25.46
N ASP A 466 24.72 -1.78 25.18
CA ASP A 466 25.45 -1.06 26.19
C ASP A 466 24.84 0.34 26.36
N ALA A 467 24.50 0.62 27.59
CA ALA A 467 23.64 1.69 28.04
C ALA A 467 24.17 3.11 27.78
N ASP A 468 25.32 3.34 27.14
CA ASP A 468 25.95 4.66 27.15
C ASP A 468 26.65 5.16 25.89
N HIS A 469 26.41 4.59 24.70
CA HIS A 469 26.95 5.20 23.48
C HIS A 469 25.88 5.40 22.44
N HIS A 470 25.65 6.69 22.15
CA HIS A 470 24.93 7.28 21.04
C HIS A 470 24.38 6.25 20.05
N ARG A 471 23.14 5.92 20.26
CA ARG A 471 22.27 5.25 19.29
C ARG A 471 22.30 6.09 18.00
N GLN A 472 23.22 5.82 17.10
CA GLN A 472 22.90 5.90 15.71
C GLN A 472 21.88 4.77 15.46
N GLN A 473 20.69 4.95 16.01
CA GLN A 473 19.51 4.40 15.41
C GLN A 473 19.55 4.91 13.99
N LEU A 474 19.83 4.03 13.04
CA LEU A 474 19.25 4.15 11.72
C LEU A 474 17.74 4.12 11.98
N ARG A 475 17.22 5.24 12.45
CA ARG A 475 15.83 5.58 12.29
C ARG A 475 15.71 5.79 10.79
N GLU A 476 15.42 4.70 10.08
CA GLU A 476 14.67 4.83 8.88
C GLU A 476 13.34 5.44 9.29
N ARG A 477 13.36 6.74 9.47
CA ARG A 477 12.17 7.51 9.22
C ARG A 477 11.98 7.36 7.73
N SER A 478 11.17 6.39 7.31
CA SER A 478 10.35 6.66 6.17
C SER A 478 9.60 7.92 6.61
N HIS A 479 10.11 9.07 6.21
CA HIS A 479 9.27 10.25 6.16
C HIS A 479 8.18 9.76 5.26
N GLY A 480 7.05 9.39 5.88
CA GLY A 480 5.85 9.15 5.15
C GLY A 480 5.83 10.29 4.16
N ASN A 481 6.02 9.96 2.91
CA ASN A 481 5.80 10.93 1.88
C ASN A 481 4.46 11.48 2.28
N LEU A 482 4.43 12.73 2.69
CA LEU A 482 3.24 13.53 2.67
C LEU A 482 2.81 13.50 1.20
N LEU A 483 2.29 12.36 0.78
CA LEU A 483 1.42 12.27 -0.35
C LEU A 483 0.18 13.00 0.13
N ARG A 484 0.28 14.33 0.12
CA ARG A 484 -0.85 15.18 -0.06
C ARG A 484 -1.46 14.76 -1.38
N SER A 485 -2.23 13.69 -1.37
CA SER A 485 -3.28 13.54 -2.33
C SER A 485 -4.34 14.57 -1.94
N GLU A 486 -3.98 15.84 -2.06
CA GLU A 486 -4.96 16.87 -2.30
C GLU A 486 -5.55 16.49 -3.65
N GLN A 487 -6.54 15.62 -3.62
CA GLN A 487 -7.44 15.46 -4.73
C GLN A 487 -8.25 16.75 -4.88
N TYR A 488 -7.56 17.79 -5.30
CA TYR A 488 -8.18 18.74 -6.19
C TYR A 488 -8.24 18.02 -7.52
N SER A 489 -9.41 17.52 -7.89
CA SER A 489 -9.69 17.08 -9.25
C SER A 489 -9.67 18.30 -10.19
N LEU A 490 -8.55 18.91 -10.35
CA LEU A 490 -8.31 20.14 -11.10
C LEU A 490 -6.92 20.10 -11.72
N LEU A 491 -6.55 19.08 -12.49
CA LEU A 491 -5.45 19.22 -13.46
C LEU A 491 -5.53 18.08 -14.48
N GLY A 492 -5.89 18.46 -15.68
CA GLY A 492 -5.73 17.62 -16.86
C GLY A 492 -4.25 17.34 -17.16
N PRO A 493 -3.95 16.40 -18.05
CA PRO A 493 -2.59 15.91 -18.29
C PRO A 493 -1.71 17.04 -18.81
N ARG A 494 -0.69 17.42 -18.05
CA ARG A 494 0.42 18.20 -18.56
C ARG A 494 1.22 17.29 -19.49
N ARG A 495 1.18 17.56 -20.77
CA ARG A 495 2.14 17.07 -21.74
C ARG A 495 3.56 17.49 -21.31
N GLN A 496 4.32 16.59 -20.73
CA GLN A 496 5.77 16.75 -20.64
C GLN A 496 6.33 16.58 -22.05
N ARG A 497 6.81 17.68 -22.63
CA ARG A 497 7.67 17.63 -23.80
C ARG A 497 9.00 17.04 -23.35
N LEU A 498 9.26 15.82 -23.73
CA LEU A 498 10.62 15.28 -23.78
C LEU A 498 11.44 16.13 -24.74
N GLN A 499 12.35 16.94 -24.22
CA GLN A 499 13.44 17.51 -24.98
C GLN A 499 14.48 16.40 -25.16
N LEU A 500 14.46 15.76 -26.33
CA LEU A 500 15.56 14.98 -26.81
C LEU A 500 16.75 15.93 -27.08
N GLN A 501 17.73 15.95 -26.19
CA GLN A 501 19.03 16.52 -26.45
C GLN A 501 19.75 15.58 -27.41
N HIS A 502 19.90 16.05 -28.66
CA HIS A 502 20.79 15.49 -29.64
C HIS A 502 22.23 15.73 -29.20
N ASP A 503 22.90 14.71 -28.71
CA ASP A 503 24.34 14.71 -28.54
C ASP A 503 24.96 14.20 -29.85
N ARG A 504 25.61 15.11 -30.55
CA ARG A 504 26.35 14.85 -31.81
C ARG A 504 27.67 14.18 -31.49
N GLY A 505 27.92 13.16 -32.23
CA GLY A 505 29.06 12.31 -32.16
C GLY A 505 30.43 12.95 -32.15
N HIS A 506 31.34 12.20 -31.60
CA HIS A 506 32.77 12.26 -31.98
C HIS A 506 33.19 10.87 -32.46
N GLY A 507 33.51 10.84 -33.71
CA GLY A 507 34.10 9.68 -34.35
C GLY A 507 35.51 9.40 -33.82
N ILE A 508 35.80 8.14 -33.61
CA ILE A 508 37.18 7.65 -33.56
C ILE A 508 37.37 6.72 -34.76
N ARG A 509 38.27 7.16 -35.67
CA ARG A 509 38.92 6.31 -36.67
C ARG A 509 40.01 5.50 -35.96
N ARG A 510 40.02 4.29 -36.13
CA ARG A 510 40.93 3.21 -36.57
C ARG A 510 40.61 1.91 -35.86
#